data_ccabf0225a44140f18a0bd4de193ef48
#
_entry.id   ccabf0225a44140f18a0bd4de193ef48
#
_cell.length_a   1.000
_cell.length_b   1.000
_cell.length_c   1.000
_cell.angle_alpha   90.00
_cell.angle_beta   90.00
_cell.angle_gamma   90.00
#
_symmetry.space_group_name_H-M   'P 1'
#
loop_
_entity.id
_entity.type
_entity.pdbx_description
1 polymer ?
#
loop_
_entity_poly.entity_id
_entity_poly.type
_entity_poly.pdbx_seq_one_letter_code
_entity_poly.pdbx_strand_id
1 'polypeptide(L)'
;MFITPKDMRTTVIIIFLLAFTIHIKSQNIQQKWTAGISLAGAKYTYIGPPLVEVSPRLNISRYIFKGLSLDMGFAKDVIGDTQTYTTFDGSFRFDFGQSNYNVVPYILIGASSLKGKVITGTMNFGVGNTFWFSSKYGLNFQLIYKYSRDIIQSQRSHLYPSLGLVYSFSARNLNPRIWHD
;
A
#
# COMPACT_ATOMS: atom_id res chain seq x y z
N MET A 1 -38.54 -25.76 -7.51
CA MET A 1 -37.21 -25.79 -8.17
C MET A 1 -36.18 -25.43 -7.11
N PHE A 2 -35.51 -26.44 -6.52
CA PHE A 2 -34.57 -26.21 -5.40
C PHE A 2 -33.20 -25.89 -5.99
N ILE A 3 -32.67 -24.70 -5.67
CA ILE A 3 -31.31 -24.31 -6.04
C ILE A 3 -30.32 -25.11 -5.19
N THR A 4 -29.44 -25.85 -5.82
CA THR A 4 -28.43 -26.63 -5.09
C THR A 4 -27.35 -25.74 -4.50
N PRO A 5 -26.67 -26.13 -3.39
CA PRO A 5 -25.59 -25.31 -2.81
C PRO A 5 -24.45 -24.99 -3.79
N LYS A 6 -24.27 -25.84 -4.80
CA LYS A 6 -23.27 -25.66 -5.86
C LYS A 6 -23.66 -24.51 -6.80
N ASP A 7 -24.95 -24.43 -7.16
CA ASP A 7 -25.49 -23.37 -8.00
C ASP A 7 -25.43 -22.01 -7.29
N MET A 8 -25.68 -21.99 -5.98
CA MET A 8 -25.59 -20.79 -5.17
C MET A 8 -24.17 -20.21 -5.13
N ARG A 9 -23.13 -21.03 -5.00
CA ARG A 9 -21.72 -20.58 -5.06
C ARG A 9 -21.38 -19.99 -6.43
N THR A 10 -21.78 -20.64 -7.48
CA THR A 10 -21.55 -20.17 -8.86
C THR A 10 -22.27 -18.86 -9.11
N THR A 11 -23.52 -18.72 -8.67
CA THR A 11 -24.31 -17.50 -8.79
C THR A 11 -23.68 -16.32 -8.02
N VAL A 12 -23.17 -16.55 -6.82
CA VAL A 12 -22.47 -15.53 -6.02
C VAL A 12 -21.20 -15.07 -6.71
N ILE A 13 -20.40 -15.98 -7.28
CA ILE A 13 -19.19 -15.65 -8.02
C ILE A 13 -19.52 -14.83 -9.28
N ILE A 14 -20.56 -15.20 -10.01
CA ILE A 14 -21.00 -14.48 -11.22
C ILE A 14 -21.51 -13.07 -10.85
N ILE A 15 -22.30 -12.92 -9.77
CA ILE A 15 -22.75 -11.61 -9.28
C ILE A 15 -21.56 -10.76 -8.85
N PHE A 16 -20.58 -11.35 -8.17
CA PHE A 16 -19.36 -10.65 -7.75
C PHE A 16 -18.53 -10.19 -8.96
N LEU A 17 -18.36 -11.04 -9.98
CA LEU A 17 -17.69 -10.70 -11.23
C LEU A 17 -18.44 -9.62 -12.01
N LEU A 18 -19.78 -9.71 -12.10
CA LEU A 18 -20.62 -8.69 -12.72
C LEU A 18 -20.57 -7.36 -11.98
N ALA A 19 -20.58 -7.35 -10.65
CA ALA A 19 -20.42 -6.14 -9.85
C ALA A 19 -19.04 -5.48 -10.10
N PHE A 20 -18.00 -6.27 -10.33
CA PHE A 20 -16.68 -5.77 -10.70
C PHE A 20 -16.67 -5.13 -12.11
N THR A 21 -17.39 -5.70 -13.07
CA THR A 21 -17.44 -5.19 -14.46
C THR A 21 -18.24 -3.91 -14.61
N ILE A 22 -19.30 -3.72 -13.81
CA ILE A 22 -20.12 -2.50 -13.85
C ILE A 22 -19.33 -1.25 -13.43
N HIS A 23 -18.32 -1.40 -12.57
CA HIS A 23 -17.46 -0.30 -12.12
C HIS A 23 -16.38 0.11 -13.12
N ILE A 24 -16.12 -0.69 -14.16
CA ILE A 24 -15.06 -0.40 -15.17
C ILE A 24 -15.49 0.71 -16.14
N LYS A 25 -16.78 1.01 -16.29
CA LYS A 25 -17.29 2.02 -17.23
C LYS A 25 -17.28 3.47 -16.70
N SER A 26 -16.96 3.70 -15.44
CA SER A 26 -16.79 5.06 -14.92
C SER A 26 -15.29 5.45 -14.92
N GLN A 27 -14.71 5.54 -16.10
CA GLN A 27 -13.42 6.21 -16.28
C GLN A 27 -13.63 7.72 -16.19
N ASN A 28 -13.89 8.19 -15.00
CA ASN A 28 -13.78 9.62 -14.71
C ASN A 28 -12.29 9.94 -14.58
N ILE A 29 -11.88 11.12 -15.02
CA ILE A 29 -10.54 11.70 -15.04
C ILE A 29 -9.78 11.55 -13.69
N GLN A 30 -10.48 11.15 -12.63
CA GLN A 30 -9.97 11.00 -11.27
C GLN A 30 -9.60 9.55 -10.85
N GLN A 31 -9.88 8.55 -11.67
CA GLN A 31 -9.49 7.16 -11.36
C GLN A 31 -8.05 6.92 -11.75
N LYS A 32 -7.16 7.24 -10.84
CA LYS A 32 -5.72 7.15 -11.08
C LYS A 32 -5.17 5.93 -10.37
N TRP A 33 -4.69 4.99 -11.16
CA TRP A 33 -3.81 3.96 -10.70
C TRP A 33 -2.41 4.53 -10.53
N THR A 34 -1.78 4.16 -9.44
CA THR A 34 -0.36 4.46 -9.23
C THR A 34 0.37 3.16 -8.88
N ALA A 35 1.61 3.05 -9.33
CA ALA A 35 2.52 2.00 -8.93
C ALA A 35 3.81 2.62 -8.40
N GLY A 36 4.45 1.98 -7.43
CA GLY A 36 5.67 2.50 -6.84
C GLY A 36 6.67 1.40 -6.54
N ILE A 37 7.91 1.81 -6.51
CA ILE A 37 9.03 1.02 -6.02
C ILE A 37 9.74 1.82 -4.92
N SER A 38 9.98 1.20 -3.78
CA SER A 38 10.58 1.85 -2.62
C SER A 38 11.56 0.93 -1.91
N LEU A 39 12.43 1.54 -1.12
CA LEU A 39 13.20 0.87 -0.09
C LEU A 39 12.49 1.09 1.23
N ALA A 40 12.23 0.03 1.93
CA ALA A 40 11.61 0.04 3.24
C ALA A 40 12.56 -0.57 4.26
N GLY A 41 12.44 -0.12 5.51
CA GLY A 41 13.24 -0.64 6.62
C GLY A 41 12.35 -1.05 7.77
N ALA A 42 12.56 -2.23 8.34
CA ALA A 42 11.90 -2.63 9.58
C ALA A 42 12.80 -2.29 10.76
N LYS A 43 12.32 -1.39 11.64
CA LYS A 43 13.03 -1.03 12.88
C LYS A 43 12.27 -1.63 14.06
N TYR A 44 12.86 -2.66 14.65
CA TYR A 44 12.32 -3.30 15.84
C TYR A 44 12.76 -2.56 17.11
N THR A 45 11.81 -2.31 18.01
CA THR A 45 12.10 -1.78 19.34
C THR A 45 12.50 -2.95 20.23
N TYR A 46 13.80 -3.16 20.42
CA TYR A 46 14.35 -4.21 21.26
C TYR A 46 15.40 -3.63 22.21
N ILE A 47 15.60 -4.29 23.38
CA ILE A 47 16.68 -3.99 24.32
C ILE A 47 17.97 -4.61 23.73
N GLY A 48 18.61 -3.92 22.79
CA GLY A 48 19.77 -4.35 22.03
C GLY A 48 20.04 -3.44 20.85
N PRO A 49 21.10 -3.68 20.05
CA PRO A 49 21.33 -2.88 18.85
C PRO A 49 20.13 -2.97 17.92
N PRO A 50 19.69 -1.84 17.33
CA PRO A 50 18.52 -1.82 16.47
C PRO A 50 18.79 -2.68 15.23
N LEU A 51 18.04 -3.76 15.07
CA LEU A 51 18.01 -4.52 13.82
C LEU A 51 17.30 -3.70 12.77
N VAL A 52 17.98 -3.36 11.70
CA VAL A 52 17.42 -2.69 10.54
C VAL A 52 17.48 -3.66 9.37
N GLU A 53 16.30 -4.12 8.95
CA GLU A 53 16.16 -4.95 7.75
C GLU A 53 15.74 -4.04 6.60
N VAL A 54 16.47 -4.07 5.50
CA VAL A 54 16.15 -3.28 4.30
C VAL A 54 15.52 -4.17 3.25
N SER A 55 14.33 -3.80 2.84
CA SER A 55 13.52 -4.57 1.89
C SER A 55 13.11 -3.70 0.70
N PRO A 56 13.37 -4.11 -0.54
CA PRO A 56 12.68 -3.55 -1.69
C PRO A 56 11.18 -3.81 -1.55
N ARG A 57 10.39 -2.77 -1.78
CA ARG A 57 8.94 -2.80 -1.69
C ARG A 57 8.31 -2.34 -2.99
N LEU A 58 7.40 -3.14 -3.50
CA LEU A 58 6.51 -2.78 -4.60
C LEU A 58 5.16 -2.40 -4.03
N ASN A 59 4.55 -1.35 -4.55
CA ASN A 59 3.19 -0.98 -4.18
C ASN A 59 2.37 -0.59 -5.40
N ILE A 60 1.09 -0.84 -5.32
CA ILE A 60 0.08 -0.41 -6.27
C ILE A 60 -1.07 0.22 -5.49
N SER A 61 -1.54 1.35 -5.96
CA SER A 61 -2.64 2.06 -5.32
C SER A 61 -3.70 2.45 -6.34
N ARG A 62 -4.95 2.35 -5.93
CA ARG A 62 -6.11 2.74 -6.73
C ARG A 62 -6.94 3.76 -5.97
N TYR A 63 -7.10 4.92 -6.55
CA TYR A 63 -8.03 5.92 -6.07
C TYR A 63 -9.48 5.44 -6.21
N ILE A 64 -10.27 5.58 -5.15
CA ILE A 64 -11.68 5.15 -5.12
C ILE A 64 -12.60 6.37 -5.21
N PHE A 65 -12.59 7.24 -4.21
CA PHE A 65 -13.38 8.49 -4.18
C PHE A 65 -12.89 9.45 -3.09
N LYS A 66 -13.09 10.76 -3.30
CA LYS A 66 -12.88 11.84 -2.30
C LYS A 66 -11.60 11.70 -1.45
N GLY A 67 -10.48 11.45 -2.11
CA GLY A 67 -9.20 11.28 -1.42
C GLY A 67 -8.95 9.86 -0.88
N LEU A 68 -9.93 8.97 -0.91
CA LEU A 68 -9.76 7.58 -0.49
C LEU A 68 -9.15 6.74 -1.61
N SER A 69 -8.10 6.01 -1.27
CA SER A 69 -7.43 5.05 -2.15
C SER A 69 -7.28 3.70 -1.45
N LEU A 70 -7.29 2.62 -2.24
CA LEU A 70 -6.87 1.31 -1.80
C LEU A 70 -5.39 1.14 -2.19
N ASP A 71 -4.56 0.83 -1.21
CA ASP A 71 -3.12 0.63 -1.39
C ASP A 71 -2.74 -0.81 -1.04
N MET A 72 -1.98 -1.46 -1.92
CA MET A 72 -1.46 -2.80 -1.74
C MET A 72 0.06 -2.75 -1.87
N GLY A 73 0.76 -3.44 -0.98
CA GLY A 73 2.21 -3.47 -0.96
C GLY A 73 2.75 -4.89 -0.80
N PHE A 74 3.87 -5.14 -1.44
CA PHE A 74 4.64 -6.36 -1.28
C PHE A 74 6.09 -6.01 -1.04
N ALA A 75 6.70 -6.59 -0.01
CA ALA A 75 8.13 -6.45 0.23
C ALA A 75 8.73 -7.78 0.67
N LYS A 76 9.96 -7.99 0.24
CA LYS A 76 10.76 -9.15 0.63
C LYS A 76 12.16 -8.68 0.98
N ASP A 77 12.68 -9.17 2.08
CA ASP A 77 14.04 -8.93 2.53
C ASP A 77 15.07 -9.40 1.52
N VAL A 78 16.06 -8.55 1.30
CA VAL A 78 17.24 -8.85 0.51
C VAL A 78 18.52 -8.71 1.36
N ILE A 79 18.46 -7.85 2.39
CA ILE A 79 19.61 -7.58 3.28
C ILE A 79 19.10 -7.64 4.71
N GLY A 80 19.55 -8.64 5.47
CA GLY A 80 19.21 -8.82 6.88
C GLY A 80 19.81 -10.11 7.42
N ASP A 81 20.15 -10.11 8.68
CA ASP A 81 21.17 -11.04 9.21
C ASP A 81 20.63 -12.42 9.61
N THR A 82 19.33 -12.68 9.70
CA THR A 82 18.91 -14.00 10.23
C THR A 82 17.51 -14.49 9.95
N GLN A 83 16.59 -13.67 9.48
CA GLN A 83 15.20 -14.15 9.27
C GLN A 83 14.56 -13.53 8.03
N THR A 84 14.18 -14.36 7.08
CA THR A 84 13.42 -13.93 5.90
C THR A 84 12.15 -13.17 6.31
N TYR A 85 12.11 -11.87 6.05
CA TYR A 85 10.96 -11.03 6.25
C TYR A 85 10.25 -10.82 4.92
N THR A 86 9.05 -11.33 4.78
CA THR A 86 8.21 -11.07 3.62
C THR A 86 6.89 -10.51 4.12
N THR A 87 6.46 -9.38 3.57
CA THR A 87 5.20 -8.76 3.95
C THR A 87 4.31 -8.52 2.74
N PHE A 88 3.04 -8.79 2.92
CA PHE A 88 1.98 -8.41 2.01
C PHE A 88 1.03 -7.48 2.76
N ASP A 89 0.91 -6.24 2.29
CA ASP A 89 0.16 -5.18 2.92
C ASP A 89 -1.10 -4.86 2.12
N GLY A 90 -2.21 -4.62 2.82
CA GLY A 90 -3.42 -4.06 2.27
C GLY A 90 -3.91 -2.92 3.14
N SER A 91 -4.13 -1.72 2.60
CA SER A 91 -4.54 -0.57 3.38
C SER A 91 -5.47 0.38 2.63
N PHE A 92 -6.32 1.04 3.38
CA PHE A 92 -7.02 2.24 2.95
C PHE A 92 -6.15 3.44 3.24
N ARG A 93 -5.93 4.26 2.23
CA ARG A 93 -5.16 5.48 2.29
C ARG A 93 -6.08 6.66 2.05
N PHE A 94 -6.01 7.68 2.89
CA PHE A 94 -6.75 8.91 2.75
C PHE A 94 -5.79 10.07 2.48
N ASP A 95 -5.89 10.64 1.28
CA ASP A 95 -5.09 11.77 0.81
C ASP A 95 -5.77 13.09 1.20
N PHE A 96 -5.04 14.00 1.86
CA PHE A 96 -5.54 15.32 2.29
C PHE A 96 -5.41 16.40 1.20
N GLY A 97 -4.78 16.08 0.08
CA GLY A 97 -4.57 17.01 -1.02
C GLY A 97 -5.49 16.75 -2.21
N GLN A 98 -5.68 17.78 -3.02
CA GLN A 98 -6.31 17.63 -4.32
C GLN A 98 -5.33 17.02 -5.33
N SER A 99 -5.85 16.47 -6.43
CA SER A 99 -5.03 15.80 -7.44
C SER A 99 -4.10 16.74 -8.23
N ASN A 100 -4.27 18.05 -8.08
CA ASN A 100 -3.44 19.09 -8.68
C ASN A 100 -2.31 19.58 -7.76
N TYR A 101 -2.25 19.10 -6.50
CA TYR A 101 -1.18 19.50 -5.58
C TYR A 101 0.07 18.67 -5.80
N ASN A 102 1.23 19.33 -5.72
CA ASN A 102 2.53 18.69 -5.78
C ASN A 102 2.84 17.89 -4.51
N VAL A 103 2.36 18.37 -3.37
CA VAL A 103 2.56 17.77 -2.06
C VAL A 103 1.24 17.22 -1.57
N VAL A 104 1.16 15.91 -1.38
CA VAL A 104 -0.06 15.21 -0.98
C VAL A 104 0.21 14.38 0.26
N PRO A 105 0.01 14.97 1.45
CA PRO A 105 0.07 14.22 2.71
C PRO A 105 -1.11 13.27 2.81
N TYR A 106 -0.90 12.16 3.51
CA TYR A 106 -1.93 11.14 3.71
C TYR A 106 -1.78 10.38 5.03
N ILE A 107 -2.86 9.77 5.44
CA ILE A 107 -2.88 8.74 6.48
C ILE A 107 -3.30 7.43 5.87
N LEU A 108 -2.93 6.34 6.52
CA LEU A 108 -3.38 5.00 6.12
C LEU A 108 -3.70 4.13 7.33
N ILE A 109 -4.65 3.23 7.10
CA ILE A 109 -5.02 2.17 8.03
C ILE A 109 -5.20 0.87 7.24
N GLY A 110 -4.71 -0.24 7.76
CA GLY A 110 -4.78 -1.50 7.05
C GLY A 110 -4.32 -2.69 7.86
N ALA A 111 -3.99 -3.76 7.15
CA ALA A 111 -3.46 -4.98 7.71
C ALA A 111 -2.34 -5.53 6.84
N SER A 112 -1.47 -6.34 7.43
CA SER A 112 -0.45 -7.08 6.70
C SER A 112 -0.43 -8.54 7.12
N SER A 113 0.02 -9.37 6.19
CA SER A 113 0.50 -10.70 6.47
C SER A 113 2.02 -10.70 6.42
N LEU A 114 2.64 -10.99 7.54
CA LEU A 114 4.08 -11.13 7.69
C LEU A 114 4.44 -12.61 7.63
N LYS A 115 5.33 -12.98 6.73
CA LYS A 115 5.90 -14.32 6.67
C LYS A 115 7.35 -14.28 7.12
N GLY A 116 7.61 -14.78 8.31
CA GLY A 116 8.92 -15.10 8.85
C GLY A 116 8.99 -16.62 9.08
N LYS A 117 9.34 -17.05 10.30
CA LYS A 117 9.24 -18.48 10.71
C LYS A 117 7.78 -18.95 10.72
N VAL A 118 6.85 -18.08 11.05
CA VAL A 118 5.40 -18.32 11.09
C VAL A 118 4.73 -17.20 10.34
N ILE A 119 3.50 -17.42 9.88
CA ILE A 119 2.69 -16.35 9.26
C ILE A 119 1.95 -15.62 10.37
N THR A 120 2.13 -14.31 10.44
CA THR A 120 1.53 -13.44 11.44
C THR A 120 0.76 -12.31 10.78
N GLY A 121 -0.43 -12.04 11.29
CA GLY A 121 -1.22 -10.87 10.90
C GLY A 121 -0.84 -9.64 11.73
N THR A 122 -0.74 -8.47 11.08
CA THR A 122 -0.55 -7.20 11.78
C THR A 122 -1.62 -6.19 11.38
N MET A 123 -1.89 -5.25 12.30
CA MET A 123 -2.65 -4.04 11.98
C MET A 123 -1.67 -2.91 11.67
N ASN A 124 -1.97 -2.15 10.64
CA ASN A 124 -1.11 -1.09 10.14
C ASN A 124 -1.76 0.26 10.35
N PHE A 125 -0.99 1.19 10.91
CA PHE A 125 -1.33 2.61 11.02
C PHE A 125 -0.16 3.39 10.46
N GLY A 126 -0.42 4.33 9.57
CA GLY A 126 0.69 5.06 8.98
C GLY A 126 0.32 6.44 8.49
N VAL A 127 1.37 7.19 8.27
CA VAL A 127 1.35 8.52 7.67
C VAL A 127 2.36 8.56 6.54
N GLY A 128 2.12 9.45 5.59
CA GLY A 128 3.08 9.64 4.52
C GLY A 128 2.81 10.90 3.71
N ASN A 129 3.68 11.12 2.76
CA ASN A 129 3.58 12.23 1.83
C ASN A 129 4.04 11.77 0.46
N THR A 130 3.31 12.19 -0.58
CA THR A 130 3.73 12.02 -1.96
C THR A 130 4.05 13.38 -2.55
N PHE A 131 5.28 13.57 -2.99
CA PHE A 131 5.75 14.76 -3.68
C PHE A 131 5.79 14.49 -5.18
N TRP A 132 4.89 15.12 -5.94
CA TRP A 132 4.79 15.01 -7.39
C TRP A 132 5.66 16.10 -8.03
N PHE A 133 6.73 15.69 -8.69
CA PHE A 133 7.62 16.61 -9.40
C PHE A 133 7.29 16.67 -10.91
N SER A 134 6.62 15.65 -11.46
CA SER A 134 6.12 15.61 -12.84
C SER A 134 4.67 15.14 -12.85
N SER A 135 4.00 15.33 -13.99
CA SER A 135 2.63 14.85 -14.21
C SER A 135 2.44 13.37 -13.96
N LYS A 136 3.49 12.56 -14.06
CA LYS A 136 3.46 11.11 -13.89
C LYS A 136 4.36 10.57 -12.78
N TYR A 137 5.38 11.34 -12.34
CA TYR A 137 6.39 10.86 -11.41
C TYR A 137 6.37 11.63 -10.11
N GLY A 138 6.56 10.93 -9.02
CA GLY A 138 6.66 11.49 -7.68
C GLY A 138 7.58 10.69 -6.78
N LEU A 139 7.92 11.31 -5.66
CA LEU A 139 8.59 10.67 -4.52
C LEU A 139 7.55 10.39 -3.44
N ASN A 140 7.58 9.21 -2.86
CA ASN A 140 6.71 8.82 -1.76
C ASN A 140 7.56 8.52 -0.52
N PHE A 141 7.25 9.21 0.56
CA PHE A 141 7.76 8.90 1.89
C PHE A 141 6.61 8.39 2.75
N GLN A 142 6.80 7.28 3.43
CA GLN A 142 5.78 6.62 4.24
C GLN A 142 6.38 6.08 5.53
N LEU A 143 5.67 6.24 6.62
CA LEU A 143 5.99 5.67 7.92
C LEU A 143 4.78 4.88 8.42
N ILE A 144 4.93 3.57 8.54
CA ILE A 144 3.89 2.66 9.02
C ILE A 144 4.30 2.11 10.38
N TYR A 145 3.38 2.11 11.33
CA TYR A 145 3.47 1.30 12.54
C TYR A 145 2.69 0.01 12.32
N LYS A 146 3.39 -1.11 12.31
CA LYS A 146 2.81 -2.45 12.21
C LYS A 146 2.64 -3.02 13.62
N TYR A 147 1.41 -3.10 14.08
CA TYR A 147 1.06 -3.65 15.38
C TYR A 147 0.85 -5.15 15.28
N SER A 148 1.56 -5.92 16.09
CA SER A 148 1.45 -7.37 16.21
C SER A 148 1.32 -7.78 17.67
N ARG A 149 0.59 -8.86 17.91
CA ARG A 149 0.50 -9.50 19.23
C ARG A 149 1.57 -10.58 19.44
N ASP A 150 2.32 -10.92 18.40
CA ASP A 150 3.31 -11.98 18.48
C ASP A 150 4.54 -11.61 19.32
N ILE A 151 5.07 -12.63 20.01
CA ILE A 151 6.21 -12.52 20.92
C ILE A 151 7.53 -12.72 20.14
N ILE A 152 7.47 -13.36 18.96
CA ILE A 152 8.65 -13.64 18.13
C ILE A 152 9.23 -12.34 17.61
N GLN A 153 10.52 -12.13 17.77
CA GLN A 153 11.22 -10.85 17.56
C GLN A 153 10.99 -10.25 16.16
N SER A 154 11.07 -11.05 15.10
CA SER A 154 10.85 -10.62 13.71
C SER A 154 9.38 -10.34 13.36
N GLN A 155 8.46 -10.61 14.29
CA GLN A 155 7.02 -10.49 14.09
C GLN A 155 6.36 -9.57 15.13
N ARG A 156 7.17 -8.93 15.99
CA ARG A 156 6.70 -7.93 16.95
C ARG A 156 6.27 -6.64 16.26
N SER A 157 5.56 -5.83 17.04
CA SER A 157 5.23 -4.47 16.60
C SER A 157 6.51 -3.69 16.26
N HIS A 158 6.51 -3.03 15.12
CA HIS A 158 7.67 -2.30 14.62
C HIS A 158 7.28 -1.11 13.75
N LEU A 159 8.21 -0.17 13.63
CA LEU A 159 8.14 0.91 12.66
C LEU A 159 8.68 0.44 11.32
N TYR A 160 7.99 0.83 10.26
CA TYR A 160 8.30 0.46 8.88
C TYR A 160 8.32 1.73 8.00
N PRO A 161 9.44 2.49 8.04
CA PRO A 161 9.65 3.60 7.12
C PRO A 161 9.92 3.09 5.71
N SER A 162 9.47 3.82 4.72
CA SER A 162 9.79 3.57 3.32
C SER A 162 9.94 4.87 2.52
N LEU A 163 10.84 4.85 1.54
CA LEU A 163 11.07 5.94 0.60
C LEU A 163 11.22 5.36 -0.79
N GLY A 164 10.54 5.93 -1.77
CA GLY A 164 10.60 5.44 -3.14
C GLY A 164 9.99 6.34 -4.18
N LEU A 165 10.06 5.86 -5.41
CA LEU A 165 9.46 6.48 -6.58
C LEU A 165 8.04 5.95 -6.78
N VAL A 166 7.15 6.83 -7.20
CA VAL A 166 5.79 6.50 -7.58
C VAL A 166 5.50 7.00 -8.99
N TYR A 167 4.85 6.16 -9.76
CA TYR A 167 4.40 6.45 -11.12
C TYR A 167 2.87 6.47 -11.17
N SER A 168 2.30 7.51 -11.78
CA SER A 168 0.86 7.61 -12.05
C SER A 168 0.57 7.22 -13.50
N PHE A 169 -0.31 6.26 -13.70
CA PHE A 169 -0.71 5.82 -15.05
C PHE A 169 -1.49 6.90 -15.81
N SER A 170 -2.14 7.81 -15.09
CA SER A 170 -2.82 8.97 -15.67
C SER A 170 -2.03 10.23 -15.36
N ALA A 171 -1.90 11.12 -16.33
CA ALA A 171 -1.25 12.42 -16.14
C ALA A 171 -2.02 13.23 -15.08
N ARG A 172 -1.30 13.79 -14.12
CA ARG A 172 -1.81 14.70 -13.10
C ARG A 172 -1.74 16.13 -13.63
N ASN A 173 -2.77 16.90 -13.40
CA ASN A 173 -2.77 18.31 -13.77
C ASN A 173 -2.25 19.14 -12.59
N LEU A 174 -0.92 19.16 -12.43
CA LEU A 174 -0.26 19.83 -11.31
C LEU A 174 -0.29 21.36 -11.47
N ASN A 175 -0.49 22.06 -10.38
CA ASN A 175 -0.43 23.52 -10.32
C ASN A 175 0.29 23.97 -9.03
N PRO A 176 1.44 24.67 -9.10
CA PRO A 176 2.22 24.94 -10.32
C PRO A 176 2.92 23.68 -10.87
N ARG A 177 3.19 23.65 -12.16
CA ARG A 177 4.08 22.64 -12.73
C ARG A 177 5.51 22.96 -12.35
N ILE A 178 6.21 22.03 -11.72
CA ILE A 178 7.62 22.18 -11.34
C ILE A 178 8.52 21.85 -12.53
N TRP A 179 8.12 20.85 -13.33
CA TRP A 179 8.84 20.39 -14.53
C TRP A 179 7.89 20.37 -15.72
N HIS A 180 8.37 20.86 -16.85
CA HIS A 180 7.70 20.73 -18.14
C HIS A 180 8.26 19.48 -18.82
N ASP A 181 7.40 18.52 -19.09
CA ASP A 181 7.72 17.32 -19.90
C ASP A 181 7.71 17.68 -21.37
#